data_227876688cb5986c655c849fdcfb618f
#
_entry.id   227876688cb5986c655c849fdcfb618f
#
_cell.length_a   1.000
_cell.length_b   1.000
_cell.length_c   1.000
_cell.angle_alpha   90.00
_cell.angle_beta   90.00
_cell.angle_gamma   90.00
#
_symmetry.space_group_name_H-M   'P 1'
#
loop_
_entity.id
_entity.type
_entity.pdbx_description
1 polymer ?
#
loop_
_entity_poly.entity_id
_entity_poly.type
_entity_poly.pdbx_seq_one_letter_code
_entity_poly.pdbx_strand_id
1 'polypeptide(L)'
;VGMIDKYFNGKLPAEREASEFDASLIGTASAVTEKVDGLLDKMLFSDALTEIWTLIRRANKYVDETQPWILAKDETQRGKLANSLYNLAEAIRIVSVLIQPFMPNTPKLIWEQLGINDEAIKTWDSAKVWGELPAEITITKGNVIFPRIDIKKELDELEAAMKAAQASSIANQEKAEEENKAPEITIDDFDKIELKVGTVVASGRES
;
A
#
# COMPACT_ATOMS: atom_id res chain seq x y z
N VAL A 1 0.98 -7.29 16.01
CA VAL A 1 1.66 -8.56 15.75
C VAL A 1 2.72 -8.83 16.83
N GLY A 2 3.80 -8.03 16.97
CA GLY A 2 4.89 -8.31 17.90
C GLY A 2 4.50 -8.47 19.37
N MET A 3 3.50 -7.74 19.88
CA MET A 3 3.01 -7.91 21.27
C MET A 3 2.22 -9.22 21.43
N ILE A 4 1.42 -9.61 20.45
CA ILE A 4 0.69 -10.88 20.47
C ILE A 4 1.70 -12.04 20.43
N ASP A 5 2.72 -11.97 19.59
CA ASP A 5 3.80 -12.93 19.54
C ASP A 5 4.50 -13.04 20.92
N LYS A 6 4.90 -11.90 21.49
CA LYS A 6 5.63 -11.85 22.76
C LYS A 6 4.85 -12.36 23.98
N TYR A 7 3.56 -11.99 24.11
CA TYR A 7 2.78 -12.26 25.33
C TYR A 7 1.88 -13.48 25.22
N PHE A 8 1.53 -13.90 24.00
CA PHE A 8 0.64 -15.02 23.73
C PHE A 8 1.21 -16.05 22.75
N ASN A 9 2.52 -16.02 22.50
CA ASN A 9 3.20 -16.93 21.55
C ASN A 9 2.49 -17.00 20.18
N GLY A 10 2.01 -15.84 19.70
CA GLY A 10 1.33 -15.74 18.43
C GLY A 10 -0.14 -16.16 18.42
N LYS A 11 -0.70 -16.61 19.54
CA LYS A 11 -2.04 -17.17 19.62
C LYS A 11 -2.90 -16.43 20.66
N LEU A 12 -3.72 -15.50 20.20
CA LEU A 12 -4.58 -14.71 21.07
C LEU A 12 -5.84 -15.50 21.46
N PRO A 13 -6.14 -15.65 22.77
CA PRO A 13 -7.28 -16.43 23.23
C PRO A 13 -8.63 -15.74 22.98
N ALA A 14 -9.71 -16.54 22.96
CA ALA A 14 -11.07 -16.03 22.86
C ALA A 14 -11.55 -15.35 24.16
N GLU A 15 -11.04 -15.79 25.32
CA GLU A 15 -11.40 -15.23 26.63
C GLU A 15 -10.79 -13.84 26.80
N ARG A 16 -11.66 -12.84 26.93
CA ARG A 16 -11.29 -11.42 27.00
C ARG A 16 -12.14 -10.66 27.99
N GLU A 17 -11.54 -9.68 28.64
CA GLU A 17 -12.20 -8.77 29.55
C GLU A 17 -12.21 -7.36 29.00
N ALA A 18 -13.41 -6.76 28.85
CA ALA A 18 -13.57 -5.44 28.28
C ALA A 18 -12.90 -4.33 29.11
N SER A 19 -12.49 -3.27 28.43
CA SER A 19 -11.91 -2.06 29.01
C SER A 19 -12.85 -0.86 28.79
N GLU A 20 -12.78 0.12 29.68
CA GLU A 20 -13.52 1.38 29.56
C GLU A 20 -13.13 2.19 28.30
N PHE A 21 -11.97 1.92 27.72
CA PHE A 21 -11.46 2.60 26.52
C PHE A 21 -11.98 2.01 25.20
N ASP A 22 -12.59 0.82 25.23
CA ASP A 22 -12.98 0.07 24.02
C ASP A 22 -14.05 0.81 23.22
N ALA A 23 -15.07 1.33 23.89
CA ALA A 23 -16.18 2.01 23.24
C ALA A 23 -15.74 3.19 22.35
N SER A 24 -14.73 3.93 22.79
CA SER A 24 -14.18 5.06 22.02
C SER A 24 -13.45 4.62 20.76
N LEU A 25 -12.71 3.50 20.78
CA LEU A 25 -12.04 2.94 19.61
C LEU A 25 -13.07 2.39 18.62
N ILE A 26 -14.02 1.60 19.10
CA ILE A 26 -15.09 0.99 18.30
C ILE A 26 -15.94 2.08 17.62
N GLY A 27 -16.39 3.08 18.37
CA GLY A 27 -17.16 4.19 17.82
C GLY A 27 -16.41 5.01 16.78
N THR A 28 -15.10 5.21 16.98
CA THR A 28 -14.25 5.88 15.97
C THR A 28 -14.13 5.04 14.70
N ALA A 29 -13.97 3.72 14.80
CA ALA A 29 -13.86 2.85 13.65
C ALA A 29 -15.13 2.88 12.78
N SER A 30 -16.31 2.78 13.40
CA SER A 30 -17.60 2.86 12.70
C SER A 30 -17.78 4.22 12.00
N ALA A 31 -17.53 5.32 12.72
CA ALA A 31 -17.68 6.67 12.17
C ALA A 31 -16.72 6.96 11.01
N VAL A 32 -15.47 6.48 11.10
CA VAL A 32 -14.47 6.65 10.04
C VAL A 32 -14.87 5.88 8.79
N THR A 33 -15.35 4.65 8.92
CA THR A 33 -15.74 3.82 7.77
C THR A 33 -16.86 4.46 6.97
N GLU A 34 -17.91 4.97 7.63
CA GLU A 34 -19.02 5.68 6.98
C GLU A 34 -18.54 6.95 6.26
N LYS A 35 -17.67 7.73 6.89
CA LYS A 35 -17.14 8.96 6.29
C LYS A 35 -16.26 8.67 5.08
N VAL A 36 -15.37 7.69 5.17
CA VAL A 36 -14.48 7.30 4.06
C VAL A 36 -15.27 6.87 2.86
N ASP A 37 -16.33 6.07 3.04
CA ASP A 37 -17.25 5.65 1.97
C ASP A 37 -17.83 6.87 1.23
N GLY A 38 -18.43 7.81 1.96
CA GLY A 38 -19.01 9.02 1.37
C GLY A 38 -17.98 10.02 0.77
N LEU A 39 -16.73 9.99 1.22
CA LEU A 39 -15.66 10.81 0.64
C LEU A 39 -15.12 10.22 -0.67
N LEU A 40 -14.98 8.90 -0.73
CA LEU A 40 -14.57 8.19 -1.94
C LEU A 40 -15.59 8.32 -3.07
N ASP A 41 -16.89 8.24 -2.76
CA ASP A 41 -17.97 8.49 -3.71
C ASP A 41 -17.88 9.87 -4.37
N LYS A 42 -17.34 10.86 -3.64
CA LYS A 42 -17.11 12.23 -4.10
C LYS A 42 -15.71 12.44 -4.69
N MET A 43 -14.89 11.38 -4.80
CA MET A 43 -13.48 11.43 -5.24
C MET A 43 -12.59 12.34 -4.38
N LEU A 44 -12.95 12.57 -3.12
CA LEU A 44 -12.19 13.36 -2.15
C LEU A 44 -11.11 12.50 -1.47
N PHE A 45 -10.14 12.02 -2.23
CA PHE A 45 -9.14 11.04 -1.79
C PHE A 45 -8.27 11.52 -0.62
N SER A 46 -7.87 12.80 -0.64
CA SER A 46 -7.05 13.38 0.44
C SER A 46 -7.80 13.42 1.77
N ASP A 47 -9.10 13.76 1.73
CA ASP A 47 -9.95 13.81 2.91
C ASP A 47 -10.23 12.39 3.43
N ALA A 48 -10.48 11.44 2.54
CA ALA A 48 -10.65 10.03 2.88
C ALA A 48 -9.41 9.46 3.60
N LEU A 49 -8.20 9.74 3.09
CA LEU A 49 -6.95 9.38 3.76
C LEU A 49 -6.86 10.02 5.16
N THR A 50 -7.19 11.30 5.29
CA THR A 50 -7.16 12.02 6.57
C THR A 50 -8.09 11.37 7.60
N GLU A 51 -9.27 10.91 7.18
CA GLU A 51 -10.20 10.19 8.05
C GLU A 51 -9.65 8.82 8.46
N ILE A 52 -9.05 8.05 7.54
CA ILE A 52 -8.38 6.77 7.89
C ILE A 52 -7.31 7.01 8.97
N TRP A 53 -6.51 8.07 8.84
CA TRP A 53 -5.51 8.45 9.85
C TRP A 53 -6.13 8.81 11.19
N THR A 54 -7.39 9.23 11.24
CA THR A 54 -8.10 9.46 12.51
C THR A 54 -8.28 8.16 13.29
N LEU A 55 -8.63 7.06 12.63
CA LEU A 55 -8.69 5.74 13.26
C LEU A 55 -7.29 5.26 13.72
N ILE A 56 -6.27 5.46 12.90
CA ILE A 56 -4.88 5.10 13.27
C ILE A 56 -4.42 5.88 14.51
N ARG A 57 -4.67 7.19 14.56
CA ARG A 57 -4.36 8.00 15.75
C ARG A 57 -5.14 7.56 16.99
N ARG A 58 -6.43 7.20 16.81
CA ARG A 58 -7.23 6.66 17.92
C ARG A 58 -6.70 5.33 18.42
N ALA A 59 -6.27 4.44 17.52
CA ALA A 59 -5.65 3.17 17.89
C ALA A 59 -4.33 3.36 18.65
N ASN A 60 -3.48 4.31 18.22
CA ASN A 60 -2.27 4.65 18.95
C ASN A 60 -2.58 5.19 20.36
N LYS A 61 -3.56 6.10 20.48
CA LYS A 61 -4.00 6.59 21.79
C LYS A 61 -4.55 5.47 22.67
N TYR A 62 -5.27 4.50 22.09
CA TYR A 62 -5.76 3.33 22.80
C TYR A 62 -4.63 2.46 23.37
N VAL A 63 -3.51 2.33 22.65
CA VAL A 63 -2.30 1.67 23.18
C VAL A 63 -1.76 2.38 24.42
N ASP A 64 -1.72 3.73 24.40
CA ASP A 64 -1.23 4.54 25.52
C ASP A 64 -2.18 4.48 26.72
N GLU A 65 -3.49 4.39 26.49
CA GLU A 65 -4.52 4.30 27.54
C GLU A 65 -4.54 2.92 28.19
N THR A 66 -4.44 1.84 27.40
CA THR A 66 -4.52 0.45 27.90
C THR A 66 -3.20 -0.09 28.41
N GLN A 67 -2.09 0.50 27.99
CA GLN A 67 -0.72 0.15 28.42
C GLN A 67 -0.46 -1.36 28.44
N PRO A 68 -0.52 -2.08 27.29
CA PRO A 68 -0.43 -3.55 27.25
C PRO A 68 0.83 -4.11 27.93
N TRP A 69 1.92 -3.34 27.90
CA TRP A 69 3.18 -3.74 28.57
C TRP A 69 3.12 -3.70 30.10
N ILE A 70 2.16 -2.97 30.69
CA ILE A 70 1.87 -2.99 32.13
C ILE A 70 0.95 -4.16 32.43
N LEU A 71 -0.16 -4.30 31.67
CA LEU A 71 -1.08 -5.44 31.83
C LEU A 71 -0.36 -6.79 31.73
N ALA A 72 0.67 -6.89 30.91
CA ALA A 72 1.45 -8.11 30.72
C ALA A 72 2.31 -8.51 31.93
N LYS A 73 2.46 -7.65 32.95
CA LYS A 73 3.21 -7.95 34.17
C LYS A 73 2.37 -8.63 35.26
N ASP A 74 1.05 -8.62 35.09
CA ASP A 74 0.08 -9.14 36.04
C ASP A 74 -0.81 -10.18 35.38
N GLU A 75 -0.66 -11.44 35.77
CA GLU A 75 -1.46 -12.56 35.25
C GLU A 75 -2.97 -12.38 35.47
N THR A 76 -3.39 -11.65 36.50
CA THR A 76 -4.81 -11.35 36.74
C THR A 76 -5.41 -10.42 35.71
N GLN A 77 -4.59 -9.64 34.97
CA GLN A 77 -5.00 -8.72 33.92
C GLN A 77 -4.89 -9.34 32.51
N ARG A 78 -4.62 -10.63 32.41
CA ARG A 78 -4.41 -11.32 31.14
C ARG A 78 -5.62 -11.21 30.20
N GLY A 79 -6.85 -11.22 30.73
CA GLY A 79 -8.08 -11.01 29.95
C GLY A 79 -8.15 -9.61 29.34
N LYS A 80 -7.77 -8.57 30.08
CA LYS A 80 -7.72 -7.19 29.56
C LYS A 80 -6.62 -7.01 28.54
N LEU A 81 -5.46 -7.65 28.77
CA LEU A 81 -4.36 -7.64 27.77
C LEU A 81 -4.82 -8.29 26.46
N ALA A 82 -5.46 -9.47 26.53
CA ALA A 82 -5.98 -10.15 25.35
C ALA A 82 -7.02 -9.31 24.60
N ASN A 83 -7.91 -8.65 25.32
CA ASN A 83 -8.91 -7.76 24.75
C ASN A 83 -8.29 -6.55 24.05
N SER A 84 -7.33 -5.91 24.72
CA SER A 84 -6.66 -4.74 24.13
C SER A 84 -5.93 -5.09 22.83
N LEU A 85 -5.23 -6.22 22.80
CA LEU A 85 -4.51 -6.67 21.60
C LEU A 85 -5.45 -7.13 20.48
N TYR A 86 -6.60 -7.72 20.82
CA TYR A 86 -7.64 -8.05 19.84
C TYR A 86 -8.24 -6.79 19.21
N ASN A 87 -8.63 -5.83 20.03
CA ASN A 87 -9.18 -4.57 19.54
C ASN A 87 -8.21 -3.82 18.62
N LEU A 88 -6.92 -3.84 18.93
CA LEU A 88 -5.89 -3.29 18.04
C LEU A 88 -5.76 -4.08 16.73
N ALA A 89 -5.82 -5.42 16.79
CA ALA A 89 -5.78 -6.25 15.59
C ALA A 89 -7.01 -6.00 14.70
N GLU A 90 -8.20 -5.85 15.30
CA GLU A 90 -9.42 -5.53 14.59
C GLU A 90 -9.38 -4.13 13.96
N ALA A 91 -8.88 -3.13 14.68
CA ALA A 91 -8.68 -1.80 14.10
C ALA A 91 -7.71 -1.84 12.90
N ILE A 92 -6.64 -2.64 12.97
CA ILE A 92 -5.70 -2.84 11.86
C ILE A 92 -6.38 -3.55 10.69
N ARG A 93 -7.26 -4.54 10.94
CA ARG A 93 -8.05 -5.18 9.88
C ARG A 93 -8.90 -4.14 9.14
N ILE A 94 -9.66 -3.32 9.87
CA ILE A 94 -10.50 -2.28 9.28
C ILE A 94 -9.66 -1.28 8.48
N VAL A 95 -8.56 -0.76 9.06
CA VAL A 95 -7.64 0.13 8.35
C VAL A 95 -7.11 -0.53 7.07
N SER A 96 -6.76 -1.82 7.11
CA SER A 96 -6.25 -2.53 5.94
C SER A 96 -7.26 -2.62 4.80
N VAL A 97 -8.54 -2.75 5.11
CA VAL A 97 -9.62 -2.71 4.12
C VAL A 97 -9.76 -1.29 3.54
N LEU A 98 -9.83 -0.27 4.39
CA LEU A 98 -10.05 1.12 3.97
C LEU A 98 -8.88 1.70 3.16
N ILE A 99 -7.65 1.20 3.35
CA ILE A 99 -6.46 1.71 2.67
C ILE A 99 -6.23 1.07 1.29
N GLN A 100 -6.99 0.05 0.91
CA GLN A 100 -6.82 -0.66 -0.37
C GLN A 100 -6.78 0.25 -1.60
N PRO A 101 -7.64 1.28 -1.74
CA PRO A 101 -7.62 2.17 -2.90
C PRO A 101 -6.32 2.97 -3.04
N PHE A 102 -5.59 3.16 -1.94
CA PHE A 102 -4.37 3.97 -1.88
C PHE A 102 -3.10 3.12 -1.91
N MET A 103 -3.14 1.95 -1.27
CA MET A 103 -1.99 1.06 -1.09
C MET A 103 -2.39 -0.40 -1.35
N PRO A 104 -2.60 -0.81 -2.61
CA PRO A 104 -3.24 -2.11 -2.95
C PRO A 104 -2.45 -3.34 -2.52
N ASN A 105 -1.14 -3.22 -2.30
CA ASN A 105 -0.29 -4.35 -1.90
C ASN A 105 -0.17 -4.50 -0.38
N THR A 106 -0.31 -3.41 0.38
CA THR A 106 -0.12 -3.39 1.83
C THR A 106 -1.14 -4.24 2.60
N PRO A 107 -2.44 -4.23 2.26
CA PRO A 107 -3.44 -5.03 2.95
C PRO A 107 -3.12 -6.53 2.95
N LYS A 108 -2.63 -7.07 1.85
CA LYS A 108 -2.26 -8.49 1.74
C LYS A 108 -1.21 -8.88 2.77
N LEU A 109 -0.17 -8.06 2.94
CA LEU A 109 0.88 -8.27 3.93
C LEU A 109 0.36 -8.18 5.37
N ILE A 110 -0.62 -7.28 5.62
CA ILE A 110 -1.27 -7.17 6.92
C ILE A 110 -2.10 -8.41 7.21
N TRP A 111 -2.91 -8.88 6.26
CA TRP A 111 -3.76 -10.06 6.41
C TRP A 111 -2.94 -11.34 6.62
N GLU A 112 -1.85 -11.50 5.90
CA GLU A 112 -0.90 -12.62 6.11
C GLU A 112 -0.37 -12.62 7.54
N GLN A 113 0.06 -11.46 8.05
CA GLN A 113 0.59 -11.35 9.41
C GLN A 113 -0.49 -11.52 10.50
N LEU A 114 -1.72 -11.10 10.25
CA LEU A 114 -2.86 -11.31 11.14
C LEU A 114 -3.48 -12.70 11.04
N GLY A 115 -3.03 -13.54 10.10
CA GLY A 115 -3.60 -14.87 9.87
C GLY A 115 -5.02 -14.84 9.31
N ILE A 116 -5.38 -13.77 8.60
CA ILE A 116 -6.70 -13.60 7.99
C ILE A 116 -6.74 -14.35 6.66
N ASN A 117 -7.43 -15.50 6.64
CA ASN A 117 -7.61 -16.33 5.45
C ASN A 117 -9.02 -16.22 4.84
N ASP A 118 -10.00 -15.75 5.62
CA ASP A 118 -11.38 -15.59 5.16
C ASP A 118 -11.51 -14.33 4.31
N GLU A 119 -11.97 -14.50 3.06
CA GLU A 119 -12.20 -13.38 2.13
C GLU A 119 -13.38 -12.51 2.55
N ALA A 120 -14.34 -13.05 3.30
CA ALA A 120 -15.52 -12.29 3.74
C ALA A 120 -15.15 -11.09 4.61
N ILE A 121 -14.15 -11.23 5.48
CA ILE A 121 -13.71 -10.18 6.41
C ILE A 121 -12.66 -9.21 5.81
N LYS A 122 -12.35 -9.36 4.50
CA LYS A 122 -11.48 -8.47 3.72
C LYS A 122 -12.27 -7.51 2.81
N THR A 123 -13.59 -7.64 2.81
CA THR A 123 -14.48 -6.84 1.96
C THR A 123 -14.75 -5.46 2.55
N TRP A 124 -15.16 -4.52 1.70
CA TRP A 124 -15.52 -3.16 2.11
C TRP A 124 -16.65 -3.15 3.14
N ASP A 125 -17.66 -3.99 2.94
CA ASP A 125 -18.79 -4.10 3.87
C ASP A 125 -18.37 -4.66 5.23
N SER A 126 -17.37 -5.54 5.27
CA SER A 126 -16.84 -6.06 6.53
C SER A 126 -16.17 -4.97 7.39
N ALA A 127 -15.65 -3.91 6.77
CA ALA A 127 -15.06 -2.79 7.51
C ALA A 127 -16.11 -1.98 8.29
N LYS A 128 -17.38 -2.07 7.93
CA LYS A 128 -18.51 -1.42 8.62
C LYS A 128 -18.90 -2.13 9.92
N VAL A 129 -18.43 -3.36 10.09
CA VAL A 129 -18.77 -4.21 11.25
C VAL A 129 -17.52 -4.42 12.09
N TRP A 130 -17.64 -4.13 13.40
CA TRP A 130 -16.59 -4.39 14.36
C TRP A 130 -16.67 -5.82 14.89
N GLY A 131 -15.53 -6.47 15.06
CA GLY A 131 -15.46 -7.80 15.67
C GLY A 131 -15.55 -8.96 14.68
N GLU A 132 -15.27 -8.72 13.42
CA GLU A 132 -15.26 -9.74 12.36
C GLU A 132 -14.04 -10.67 12.44
N LEU A 133 -12.95 -10.27 13.13
CA LEU A 133 -11.86 -11.19 13.38
C LEU A 133 -12.34 -12.40 14.21
N PRO A 134 -11.83 -13.61 13.93
CA PRO A 134 -12.13 -14.79 14.73
C PRO A 134 -11.90 -14.56 16.22
N ALA A 135 -12.65 -15.27 17.06
CA ALA A 135 -12.51 -15.18 18.51
C ALA A 135 -11.08 -15.54 18.96
N GLU A 136 -10.48 -16.53 18.33
CA GLU A 136 -9.06 -16.87 18.47
C GLU A 136 -8.30 -16.42 17.23
N ILE A 137 -7.20 -15.66 17.43
CA ILE A 137 -6.33 -15.20 16.34
C ILE A 137 -4.99 -15.92 16.46
N THR A 138 -4.53 -16.46 15.34
CA THR A 138 -3.16 -16.95 15.21
C THR A 138 -2.43 -16.05 14.23
N ILE A 139 -1.44 -15.31 14.73
CA ILE A 139 -0.63 -14.40 13.93
C ILE A 139 0.62 -15.09 13.40
N THR A 140 1.12 -14.60 12.27
CA THR A 140 2.40 -14.99 11.71
C THR A 140 3.33 -13.78 11.67
N LYS A 141 4.46 -13.87 12.37
CA LYS A 141 5.44 -12.79 12.36
C LYS A 141 6.13 -12.76 10.99
N GLY A 142 5.82 -11.74 10.22
CA GLY A 142 6.42 -11.47 8.92
C GLY A 142 7.48 -10.37 8.97
N ASN A 143 7.95 -9.97 7.79
CA ASN A 143 8.85 -8.84 7.63
C ASN A 143 8.16 -7.53 8.02
N VAL A 144 8.98 -6.52 8.37
CA VAL A 144 8.47 -5.16 8.63
C VAL A 144 7.85 -4.60 7.34
N ILE A 145 6.54 -4.26 7.39
CA ILE A 145 5.81 -3.78 6.22
C ILE A 145 6.28 -2.36 5.82
N PHE A 146 6.60 -1.53 6.81
CA PHE A 146 7.13 -0.18 6.62
C PHE A 146 8.51 -0.07 7.27
N PRO A 147 9.59 -0.55 6.60
CA PRO A 147 10.94 -0.41 7.11
C PRO A 147 11.34 1.09 7.16
N ARG A 148 12.20 1.43 8.10
CA ARG A 148 12.83 2.76 8.09
C ARG A 148 13.72 2.86 6.86
N ILE A 149 13.51 3.90 6.07
CA ILE A 149 14.32 4.18 4.89
C ILE A 149 15.64 4.80 5.35
N ASP A 150 16.77 4.19 4.96
CA ASP A 150 18.08 4.82 5.02
C ASP A 150 18.22 5.74 3.81
N ILE A 151 17.98 7.03 4.04
CA ILE A 151 17.93 8.05 2.98
C ILE A 151 19.23 8.04 2.15
N LYS A 152 20.39 7.85 2.78
CA LYS A 152 21.68 7.87 2.08
C LYS A 152 21.80 6.69 1.13
N LYS A 153 21.47 5.49 1.61
CA LYS A 153 21.51 4.27 0.80
C LYS A 153 20.54 4.34 -0.38
N GLU A 154 19.31 4.79 -0.14
CA GLU A 154 18.30 4.93 -1.19
C GLU A 154 18.70 5.97 -2.25
N LEU A 155 19.30 7.10 -1.84
CA LEU A 155 19.78 8.10 -2.77
C LEU A 155 20.93 7.55 -3.62
N ASP A 156 21.88 6.85 -3.02
CA ASP A 156 23.01 6.24 -3.74
C ASP A 156 22.51 5.19 -4.75
N GLU A 157 21.52 4.37 -4.38
CA GLU A 157 20.89 3.39 -5.28
C GLU A 157 20.10 4.07 -6.42
N LEU A 158 19.39 5.15 -6.12
CA LEU A 158 18.63 5.93 -7.11
C LEU A 158 19.56 6.60 -8.12
N GLU A 159 20.65 7.21 -7.65
CA GLU A 159 21.66 7.80 -8.52
C GLU A 159 22.34 6.76 -9.42
N ALA A 160 22.64 5.58 -8.87
CA ALA A 160 23.19 4.48 -9.65
C ALA A 160 22.21 4.00 -10.74
N ALA A 161 20.91 3.84 -10.38
CA ALA A 161 19.87 3.47 -11.32
C ALA A 161 19.67 4.52 -12.42
N MET A 162 19.68 5.81 -12.08
CA MET A 162 19.57 6.90 -13.04
C MET A 162 20.76 6.94 -14.02
N LYS A 163 21.98 6.76 -13.51
CA LYS A 163 23.19 6.67 -14.37
C LYS A 163 23.12 5.47 -15.32
N ALA A 164 22.68 4.31 -14.84
CA ALA A 164 22.50 3.13 -15.67
C ALA A 164 21.42 3.32 -16.76
N ALA A 165 20.30 3.96 -16.42
CA ALA A 165 19.23 4.29 -17.36
C ALA A 165 19.71 5.30 -18.43
N GLN A 166 20.47 6.33 -18.02
CA GLN A 166 21.07 7.27 -18.96
C GLN A 166 22.08 6.60 -19.91
N ALA A 167 22.95 5.75 -19.39
CA ALA A 167 23.91 5.02 -20.21
C ALA A 167 23.22 4.11 -21.24
N SER A 168 22.13 3.43 -20.84
CA SER A 168 21.35 2.58 -21.76
C SER A 168 20.60 3.41 -22.82
N SER A 169 20.11 4.60 -22.50
CA SER A 169 19.43 5.47 -23.46
C SER A 169 20.40 6.05 -24.48
N ILE A 170 21.62 6.44 -24.07
CA ILE A 170 22.67 6.91 -24.94
C ILE A 170 23.13 5.79 -25.90
N ALA A 171 23.37 4.58 -25.38
CA ALA A 171 23.76 3.43 -26.20
C ALA A 171 22.68 3.03 -27.23
N ASN A 172 21.39 3.21 -26.88
CA ASN A 172 20.29 2.97 -27.82
C ASN A 172 20.16 4.08 -28.87
N GLN A 173 20.47 5.34 -28.52
CA GLN A 173 20.50 6.44 -29.49
C GLN A 173 21.68 6.30 -30.48
N GLU A 174 22.87 5.95 -30.00
CA GLU A 174 24.01 5.69 -30.85
C GLU A 174 23.79 4.54 -31.85
N LYS A 175 23.11 3.44 -31.40
CA LYS A 175 22.73 2.35 -32.30
C LYS A 175 21.68 2.76 -33.32
N ALA A 176 20.67 3.56 -32.90
CA ALA A 176 19.66 4.07 -33.83
C ALA A 176 20.23 5.05 -34.85
N GLU A 177 21.24 5.83 -34.49
CA GLU A 177 21.96 6.72 -35.42
C GLU A 177 22.90 5.94 -36.37
N GLU A 178 23.50 4.83 -35.94
CA GLU A 178 24.26 3.93 -36.81
C GLU A 178 23.36 3.17 -37.79
N GLU A 179 22.19 2.67 -37.36
CA GLU A 179 21.24 2.00 -38.26
C GLU A 179 20.57 2.95 -39.26
N ASN A 180 20.48 4.25 -38.94
CA ASN A 180 19.86 5.26 -39.82
C ASN A 180 20.83 6.00 -40.72
N LYS A 181 22.13 5.65 -40.72
CA LYS A 181 23.04 6.17 -41.72
C LYS A 181 22.70 5.59 -43.08
N ALA A 182 21.95 6.37 -43.85
CA ALA A 182 21.76 6.06 -45.27
C ALA A 182 23.16 5.94 -45.91
N PRO A 183 23.35 4.96 -46.80
CA PRO A 183 24.65 4.82 -47.51
C PRO A 183 24.98 6.13 -48.22
N GLU A 184 26.21 6.59 -48.03
CA GLU A 184 26.68 7.79 -48.75
C GLU A 184 26.51 7.55 -50.24
N ILE A 185 25.75 8.43 -50.92
CA ILE A 185 25.61 8.40 -52.35
C ILE A 185 26.83 9.05 -52.99
N THR A 186 27.38 8.41 -54.02
CA THR A 186 28.51 8.94 -54.81
C THR A 186 28.02 9.89 -55.89
N ILE A 187 28.92 10.67 -56.47
CA ILE A 187 28.61 11.55 -57.61
C ILE A 187 28.06 10.74 -58.77
N ASP A 188 28.55 9.51 -58.98
CA ASP A 188 28.08 8.60 -60.01
C ASP A 188 26.64 8.09 -59.77
N ASP A 189 26.19 8.11 -58.55
CA ASP A 189 24.78 7.77 -58.21
C ASP A 189 23.87 8.98 -58.47
N PHE A 190 24.38 10.19 -58.27
CA PHE A 190 23.68 11.41 -58.61
C PHE A 190 23.50 11.59 -60.13
N ASP A 191 24.54 11.24 -60.91
CA ASP A 191 24.49 11.31 -62.40
C ASP A 191 23.45 10.34 -63.01
N LYS A 192 23.01 9.33 -62.25
CA LYS A 192 21.91 8.42 -62.67
C LYS A 192 20.51 9.01 -62.50
N ILE A 193 20.39 10.16 -61.86
CA ILE A 193 19.07 10.78 -61.58
C ILE A 193 18.65 11.63 -62.80
N GLU A 194 17.59 11.21 -63.45
CA GLU A 194 16.98 11.98 -64.54
C GLU A 194 15.85 12.87 -64.00
N LEU A 195 16.06 14.18 -63.97
CA LEU A 195 15.03 15.14 -63.56
C LEU A 195 14.11 15.49 -64.71
N LYS A 196 12.78 15.19 -64.54
CA LYS A 196 11.75 15.51 -65.51
C LYS A 196 10.81 16.56 -64.95
N VAL A 197 10.52 17.56 -65.78
CA VAL A 197 9.45 18.57 -65.45
C VAL A 197 8.12 18.00 -65.82
N GLY A 198 7.18 17.97 -64.84
CA GLY A 198 5.79 17.55 -65.06
C GLY A 198 4.80 18.63 -64.58
N THR A 199 3.63 18.67 -65.22
CA THR A 199 2.55 19.54 -64.77
C THR A 199 1.63 18.76 -63.85
N VAL A 200 1.36 19.30 -62.66
CA VAL A 200 0.40 18.69 -61.71
C VAL A 200 -1.01 18.85 -62.25
N VAL A 201 -1.66 17.73 -62.59
CA VAL A 201 -2.99 17.71 -63.18
C VAL A 201 -4.07 17.54 -62.09
N ALA A 202 -3.75 16.93 -60.97
CA ALA A 202 -4.63 16.82 -59.79
C ALA A 202 -3.83 16.54 -58.51
N SER A 203 -4.29 17.06 -57.36
CA SER A 203 -3.78 16.73 -56.03
C SER A 203 -4.94 16.31 -55.14
N GLY A 204 -4.83 15.13 -54.51
CA GLY A 204 -5.81 14.64 -53.53
C GLY A 204 -5.08 14.32 -52.19
N ARG A 205 -5.75 14.58 -51.05
CA ARG A 205 -5.31 14.07 -49.76
C ARG A 205 -5.84 12.65 -49.63
N GLU A 206 -4.96 11.68 -49.50
CA GLU A 206 -5.34 10.37 -48.96
C GLU A 206 -5.61 10.51 -47.47
N SER A 207 -6.76 10.02 -47.03
CA SER A 207 -7.25 10.00 -45.62
C SER A 207 -6.78 8.76 -44.91
#